data_535fbf43d89ee423434d1a8694304b91
#
_entry.id   535fbf43d89ee423434d1a8694304b91
#
_cell.length_a   1.000
_cell.length_b   1.000
_cell.length_c   1.000
_cell.angle_alpha   90.00
_cell.angle_beta   90.00
_cell.angle_gamma   90.00
#
_symmetry.space_group_name_H-M   'P 1'
#
loop_
_entity.id
_entity.type
_entity.pdbx_description
1 polymer ?
#
loop_
_entity_poly.entity_id
_entity_poly.type
_entity_poly.pdbx_seq_one_letter_code
_entity_poly.pdbx_strand_id
1 'polypeptide(L)'
;MLQIQQDQQTPWHFHTHKMEDILNRGGGDLCMQLAWGNEANLCDDQRVITVSVDGQRRTMKPGETLVLKPGQGICLPPRLYHRFWAEKAFVLGWEISMENDDQHDNYFLEPGGRFPAIEEVELVKWLLCSEYGILR
;
A
#
# COMPACT_ATOMS: atom_id res chain seq x y z
N MET A 1 6.35 -7.88 5.97
CA MET A 1 6.42 -8.91 4.90
C MET A 1 5.03 -9.11 4.33
N LEU A 2 4.89 -9.07 3.02
CA LEU A 2 3.64 -9.20 2.29
C LEU A 2 3.65 -10.48 1.46
N GLN A 3 2.56 -11.22 1.50
CA GLN A 3 2.34 -12.38 0.64
C GLN A 3 1.17 -12.04 -0.29
N ILE A 4 1.48 -11.84 -1.56
CA ILE A 4 0.52 -11.38 -2.56
C ILE A 4 0.28 -12.53 -3.52
N GLN A 5 -0.92 -13.12 -3.45
CA GLN A 5 -1.30 -14.18 -4.39
C GLN A 5 -1.45 -13.60 -5.79
N GLN A 6 -1.31 -14.45 -6.80
CA GLN A 6 -1.55 -14.02 -8.17
C GLN A 6 -2.95 -13.41 -8.28
N ASP A 7 -3.04 -12.28 -8.98
CA ASP A 7 -4.26 -11.48 -9.19
C ASP A 7 -4.88 -10.88 -7.92
N GLN A 8 -4.28 -11.07 -6.75
CA GLN A 8 -4.66 -10.35 -5.53
C GLN A 8 -4.18 -8.91 -5.62
N GLN A 9 -5.11 -7.96 -5.44
CA GLN A 9 -4.84 -6.53 -5.56
C GLN A 9 -5.17 -5.79 -4.28
N THR A 10 -4.31 -4.83 -3.90
CA THR A 10 -4.64 -3.86 -2.84
C THR A 10 -5.60 -2.80 -3.37
N PRO A 11 -6.48 -2.24 -2.53
CA PRO A 11 -7.26 -1.06 -2.91
C PRO A 11 -6.36 0.16 -3.15
N TRP A 12 -6.85 1.17 -3.88
CA TRP A 12 -6.19 2.47 -3.97
C TRP A 12 -6.15 3.12 -2.59
N HIS A 13 -4.94 3.42 -2.10
CA HIS A 13 -4.72 4.09 -0.83
C HIS A 13 -3.46 4.93 -0.85
N PHE A 14 -3.34 5.86 0.08
CA PHE A 14 -2.11 6.57 0.40
C PHE A 14 -1.94 6.69 1.91
N HIS A 15 -0.72 7.04 2.32
CA HIS A 15 -0.41 7.41 3.69
C HIS A 15 -0.21 8.91 3.77
N THR A 16 -0.80 9.56 4.78
CA THR A 16 -0.73 11.00 4.96
C THR A 16 0.66 11.46 5.38
N HIS A 17 1.30 10.69 6.25
CA HIS A 17 2.58 11.02 6.87
C HIS A 17 3.68 10.01 6.57
N LYS A 18 3.32 8.74 6.48
CA LYS A 18 4.27 7.64 6.29
C LYS A 18 4.83 7.63 4.87
N MET A 19 6.16 7.62 4.76
CA MET A 19 6.89 7.21 3.56
C MET A 19 7.21 5.72 3.69
N GLU A 20 7.14 5.00 2.59
CA GLU A 20 7.42 3.56 2.56
C GLU A 20 8.18 3.12 1.32
N ASP A 21 8.98 2.09 1.47
CA ASP A 21 9.60 1.35 0.39
C ASP A 21 8.89 0.01 0.21
N ILE A 22 8.49 -0.29 -1.01
CA ILE A 22 7.93 -1.59 -1.38
C ILE A 22 8.93 -2.33 -2.25
N LEU A 23 9.31 -3.54 -1.82
CA LEU A 23 10.31 -4.37 -2.50
C LEU A 23 9.70 -5.67 -2.96
N ASN A 24 9.94 -6.05 -4.22
CA ASN A 24 9.67 -7.40 -4.70
C ASN A 24 10.86 -8.31 -4.32
N ARG A 25 10.68 -9.18 -3.33
CA ARG A 25 11.74 -10.07 -2.83
C ARG A 25 11.81 -11.41 -3.56
N GLY A 26 10.81 -11.70 -4.41
CA GLY A 26 10.83 -12.93 -5.19
C GLY A 26 9.44 -13.36 -5.63
N GLY A 27 9.41 -14.35 -6.49
CA GLY A 27 8.22 -14.89 -7.11
C GLY A 27 7.92 -14.24 -8.46
N GLY A 28 6.68 -13.80 -8.67
CA GLY A 28 6.24 -13.14 -9.88
C GLY A 28 6.65 -11.68 -10.01
N ASP A 29 5.99 -10.99 -10.92
CA ASP A 29 6.11 -9.56 -11.10
C ASP A 29 5.19 -8.83 -10.12
N LEU A 30 5.73 -7.81 -9.41
CA LEU A 30 4.92 -6.90 -8.61
C LEU A 30 4.53 -5.71 -9.48
N CYS A 31 3.29 -5.66 -9.90
CA CYS A 31 2.74 -4.58 -10.69
C CYS A 31 2.12 -3.51 -9.79
N MET A 32 2.32 -2.25 -10.14
CA MET A 32 1.87 -1.12 -9.34
C MET A 32 1.35 0.00 -10.22
N GLN A 33 0.31 0.69 -9.77
CA GLN A 33 -0.18 1.93 -10.34
C GLN A 33 -0.15 3.04 -9.30
N LEU A 34 0.16 4.25 -9.76
CA LEU A 34 0.35 5.42 -8.90
C LEU A 34 -0.50 6.59 -9.39
N ALA A 35 -0.89 7.48 -8.46
CA ALA A 35 -1.48 8.78 -8.74
C ALA A 35 -1.25 9.73 -7.55
N TRP A 36 -1.05 11.03 -7.78
CA TRP A 36 -1.02 11.97 -6.66
C TRP A 36 -2.42 12.18 -6.10
N GLY A 37 -2.54 12.33 -4.77
CA GLY A 37 -3.75 12.84 -4.15
C GLY A 37 -3.85 14.35 -4.33
N ASN A 38 -4.99 14.84 -4.83
CA ASN A 38 -5.29 16.27 -4.88
C ASN A 38 -5.81 16.80 -3.52
N GLU A 39 -6.20 18.08 -3.46
CA GLU A 39 -6.71 18.70 -2.23
C GLU A 39 -8.01 18.08 -1.71
N ALA A 40 -8.82 17.50 -2.60
CA ALA A 40 -10.04 16.79 -2.26
C ALA A 40 -9.80 15.30 -1.92
N ASN A 41 -8.53 14.87 -1.83
CA ASN A 41 -8.13 13.49 -1.64
C ASN A 41 -8.63 12.53 -2.75
N LEU A 42 -8.76 13.03 -3.97
CA LEU A 42 -9.03 12.23 -5.16
C LEU A 42 -7.73 12.04 -5.95
N CYS A 43 -7.69 11.03 -6.79
CA CYS A 43 -6.56 10.84 -7.71
C CYS A 43 -6.47 12.00 -8.71
N ASP A 44 -5.29 12.61 -8.81
CA ASP A 44 -4.97 13.60 -9.84
C ASP A 44 -4.54 12.87 -11.09
N ASP A 45 -5.33 12.95 -12.14
CA ASP A 45 -5.12 12.28 -13.42
C ASP A 45 -4.19 13.02 -14.39
N GLN A 46 -3.74 14.24 -14.02
CA GLN A 46 -2.90 15.09 -14.84
C GLN A 46 -1.46 15.22 -14.31
N ARG A 47 -1.29 15.12 -12.99
CA ARG A 47 -0.01 15.37 -12.36
C ARG A 47 0.97 14.23 -12.59
N VAL A 48 2.03 14.50 -13.35
CA VAL A 48 3.14 13.56 -13.60
C VAL A 48 3.77 13.11 -12.29
N ILE A 49 4.07 11.82 -12.20
CA ILE A 49 4.68 11.19 -11.03
C ILE A 49 6.16 11.00 -11.28
N THR A 50 6.98 11.36 -10.30
CA THR A 50 8.40 11.02 -10.29
C THR A 50 8.72 10.31 -8.98
N VAL A 51 9.21 9.09 -9.09
CA VAL A 51 9.57 8.21 -7.96
C VAL A 51 10.98 7.66 -8.12
N SER A 52 11.52 7.11 -7.06
CA SER A 52 12.79 6.37 -7.08
C SER A 52 12.52 4.87 -7.16
N VAL A 53 13.06 4.21 -8.18
CA VAL A 53 13.07 2.75 -8.32
C VAL A 53 14.52 2.30 -8.33
N ASP A 54 14.93 1.53 -7.33
CA ASP A 54 16.33 1.10 -7.14
C ASP A 54 17.34 2.26 -7.19
N GLY A 55 16.98 3.42 -6.59
CA GLY A 55 17.80 4.63 -6.61
C GLY A 55 17.78 5.40 -7.93
N GLN A 56 17.05 4.92 -8.93
CA GLN A 56 16.92 5.59 -10.22
C GLN A 56 15.62 6.37 -10.32
N ARG A 57 15.68 7.59 -10.84
CA ARG A 57 14.48 8.40 -11.10
C ARG A 57 13.67 7.78 -12.22
N ARG A 58 12.38 7.54 -11.94
CA ARG A 58 11.37 7.10 -12.91
C ARG A 58 10.25 8.13 -12.98
N THR A 59 9.92 8.55 -14.19
CA THR A 59 8.80 9.47 -14.45
C THR A 59 7.72 8.72 -15.21
N MET A 60 6.47 8.84 -14.76
CA MET A 60 5.33 8.14 -15.32
C MET A 60 4.05 8.96 -15.24
N LYS A 61 3.05 8.58 -16.02
CA LYS A 61 1.71 9.17 -15.96
C LYS A 61 0.87 8.52 -14.86
N PRO A 62 -0.12 9.24 -14.32
CA PRO A 62 -1.09 8.64 -13.40
C PRO A 62 -1.76 7.39 -14.01
N GLY A 63 -1.88 6.33 -13.21
CA GLY A 63 -2.49 5.07 -13.64
C GLY A 63 -1.65 4.21 -14.60
N GLU A 64 -0.48 4.69 -15.02
CA GLU A 64 0.47 3.86 -15.77
C GLU A 64 0.99 2.72 -14.89
N THR A 65 1.10 1.51 -15.47
CA THR A 65 1.58 0.35 -14.72
C THR A 65 3.09 0.30 -14.68
N LEU A 66 3.64 0.36 -13.48
CA LEU A 66 5.04 0.08 -13.18
C LEU A 66 5.16 -1.41 -12.82
N VAL A 67 6.16 -2.07 -13.39
CA VAL A 67 6.46 -3.48 -13.08
C VAL A 67 7.79 -3.55 -12.34
N LEU A 68 7.76 -4.04 -11.10
CA LEU A 68 8.93 -4.34 -10.30
C LEU A 68 9.25 -5.84 -10.40
N LYS A 69 10.39 -6.15 -10.98
CA LYS A 69 10.90 -7.53 -11.04
C LYS A 69 11.44 -7.97 -9.68
N PRO A 70 11.60 -9.29 -9.45
CA PRO A 70 12.29 -9.78 -8.27
C PRO A 70 13.62 -9.08 -8.03
N GLY A 71 13.82 -8.57 -6.81
CA GLY A 71 14.99 -7.79 -6.40
C GLY A 71 14.81 -6.28 -6.54
N GLN A 72 13.78 -5.79 -7.22
CA GLN A 72 13.53 -4.35 -7.38
C GLN A 72 12.65 -3.78 -6.27
N GLY A 73 12.83 -2.49 -6.01
CA GLY A 73 12.02 -1.75 -5.03
C GLY A 73 11.72 -0.33 -5.46
N ILE A 74 10.68 0.25 -4.86
CA ILE A 74 10.22 1.61 -5.10
C ILE A 74 10.06 2.34 -3.77
N CYS A 75 10.40 3.62 -3.75
CA CYS A 75 10.12 4.52 -2.65
C CYS A 75 8.84 5.33 -2.94
N LEU A 76 7.87 5.26 -2.03
CA LEU A 76 6.58 5.91 -2.10
C LEU A 76 6.51 7.05 -1.07
N PRO A 77 6.50 8.31 -1.50
CA PRO A 77 6.33 9.44 -0.59
C PRO A 77 4.88 9.54 -0.07
N PRO A 78 4.66 10.26 1.04
CA PRO A 78 3.33 10.56 1.53
C PRO A 78 2.41 11.16 0.44
N ARG A 79 1.12 10.89 0.55
CA ARG A 79 0.04 11.34 -0.34
C ARG A 79 0.14 10.84 -1.80
N LEU A 80 1.02 9.90 -2.09
CA LEU A 80 1.05 9.22 -3.37
C LEU A 80 0.13 8.00 -3.30
N TYR A 81 -1.04 8.07 -3.93
CA TYR A 81 -1.90 6.93 -4.13
C TYR A 81 -1.17 5.81 -4.82
N HIS A 82 -1.34 4.63 -4.31
CA HIS A 82 -0.81 3.43 -4.90
C HIS A 82 -1.78 2.26 -4.72
N ARG A 83 -1.75 1.36 -5.68
CA ARG A 83 -2.28 0.00 -5.61
C ARG A 83 -1.32 -0.93 -6.28
N PHE A 84 -1.26 -2.17 -5.84
CA PHE A 84 -0.36 -3.16 -6.41
C PHE A 84 -0.97 -4.55 -6.39
N TRP A 85 -0.47 -5.39 -7.29
CA TRP A 85 -0.90 -6.78 -7.44
C TRP A 85 0.25 -7.64 -7.93
N ALA A 86 0.10 -8.98 -7.81
CA ALA A 86 1.06 -9.94 -8.33
C ALA A 86 0.62 -10.46 -9.71
N GLU A 87 1.56 -10.51 -10.65
CA GLU A 87 1.38 -11.14 -11.95
C GLU A 87 2.35 -12.29 -12.16
N LYS A 88 1.95 -13.25 -13.00
CA LYS A 88 2.70 -14.46 -13.40
C LYS A 88 2.86 -15.50 -12.31
N ALA A 89 2.97 -15.11 -11.07
CA ALA A 89 3.05 -15.98 -9.90
C ALA A 89 2.81 -15.18 -8.63
N PHE A 90 2.70 -15.85 -7.50
CA PHE A 90 2.77 -15.28 -6.16
C PHE A 90 4.01 -14.38 -6.02
N VAL A 91 3.85 -13.26 -5.30
CA VAL A 91 4.95 -12.34 -4.96
C VAL A 91 5.19 -12.33 -3.46
N LEU A 92 6.44 -12.47 -3.07
CA LEU A 92 6.90 -12.16 -1.73
C LEU A 92 7.38 -10.72 -1.71
N GLY A 93 6.60 -9.84 -1.08
CA GLY A 93 6.91 -8.42 -0.93
C GLY A 93 7.42 -8.09 0.47
N TRP A 94 8.22 -7.03 0.55
CA TRP A 94 8.56 -6.38 1.81
C TRP A 94 8.16 -4.93 1.75
N GLU A 95 7.61 -4.45 2.84
CA GLU A 95 7.40 -3.05 3.13
C GLU A 95 8.40 -2.65 4.22
N ILE A 96 9.10 -1.56 3.99
CA ILE A 96 9.97 -0.89 4.96
C ILE A 96 9.47 0.54 5.04
N SER A 97 9.00 0.96 6.18
CA SER A 97 8.32 2.25 6.30
C SER A 97 8.76 3.01 7.55
N MET A 98 8.40 4.28 7.59
CA MET A 98 8.36 5.05 8.81
C MET A 98 7.36 4.43 9.79
N GLU A 99 7.22 5.01 10.99
CA GLU A 99 6.26 4.55 11.98
C GLU A 99 4.86 4.34 11.37
N ASN A 100 4.27 3.20 11.68
CA ASN A 100 2.98 2.81 11.12
C ASN A 100 1.86 3.18 12.09
N ASP A 101 0.92 4.02 11.64
CA ASP A 101 -0.34 4.31 12.32
C ASP A 101 -1.50 3.75 11.51
N ASP A 102 -1.85 2.51 11.82
CA ASP A 102 -2.90 1.79 11.10
C ASP A 102 -4.29 2.43 11.24
N GLN A 103 -4.50 3.24 12.26
CA GLN A 103 -5.82 3.83 12.54
C GLN A 103 -6.02 5.17 11.83
N HIS A 104 -4.96 5.99 11.66
CA HIS A 104 -5.12 7.37 11.24
C HIS A 104 -4.32 7.75 9.99
N ASP A 105 -3.34 6.93 9.58
CA ASP A 105 -2.46 7.25 8.47
C ASP A 105 -2.78 6.50 7.15
N ASN A 106 -3.95 5.87 7.07
CA ASN A 106 -4.40 5.20 5.85
C ASN A 106 -5.61 5.95 5.26
N TYR A 107 -5.51 6.37 4.03
CA TYR A 107 -6.62 6.94 3.28
C TYR A 107 -6.95 6.06 2.07
N PHE A 108 -8.17 5.54 2.02
CA PHE A 108 -8.66 4.71 0.91
C PHE A 108 -9.51 5.55 -0.03
N LEU A 109 -9.30 5.40 -1.34
CA LEU A 109 -10.05 6.12 -2.37
C LEU A 109 -11.52 5.68 -2.39
N GLU A 110 -11.75 4.37 -2.29
CA GLU A 110 -13.09 3.80 -2.18
C GLU A 110 -13.56 3.75 -0.72
N PRO A 111 -14.87 3.91 -0.47
CA PRO A 111 -15.39 3.74 0.88
C PRO A 111 -15.04 2.36 1.43
N GLY A 112 -14.35 2.33 2.56
CA GLY A 112 -13.90 1.12 3.23
C GLY A 112 -12.82 1.46 4.25
N GLY A 113 -12.62 0.60 5.20
CA GLY A 113 -11.55 0.71 6.18
C GLY A 113 -10.49 -0.37 5.94
N ARG A 114 -9.32 -0.21 6.55
CA ARG A 114 -8.29 -1.23 6.58
C ARG A 114 -8.80 -2.52 7.22
N PHE A 115 -9.69 -2.39 8.18
CA PHE A 115 -10.27 -3.51 8.91
C PHE A 115 -11.77 -3.57 8.63
N PRO A 116 -12.31 -4.74 8.23
CA PRO A 116 -13.75 -4.94 8.13
C PRO A 116 -14.38 -4.83 9.51
N ALA A 117 -15.63 -4.41 9.58
CA ALA A 117 -16.44 -4.57 10.78
C ALA A 117 -16.67 -6.07 11.01
N ILE A 118 -16.34 -6.53 12.21
CA ILE A 118 -16.52 -7.93 12.62
C ILE A 118 -17.58 -7.96 13.70
N GLU A 119 -18.59 -8.82 13.54
CA GLU A 119 -19.52 -9.14 14.60
C GLU A 119 -18.95 -10.30 15.41
N GLU A 120 -18.57 -10.03 16.66
CA GLU A 120 -18.02 -11.03 17.56
C GLU A 120 -19.12 -11.94 18.08
N VAL A 121 -19.09 -13.21 17.73
CA VAL A 121 -20.05 -14.22 18.16
C VAL A 121 -19.56 -15.07 19.35
N GLU A 122 -18.27 -14.92 19.70
CA GLU A 122 -17.64 -15.61 20.83
C GLU A 122 -16.91 -14.60 21.72
N LEU A 123 -16.62 -15.00 22.95
CA LEU A 123 -15.83 -14.19 23.87
C LEU A 123 -14.42 -13.98 23.31
N VAL A 124 -13.94 -12.76 23.35
CA VAL A 124 -12.59 -12.39 22.93
C VAL A 124 -11.58 -13.21 23.70
N LYS A 125 -10.78 -13.98 22.97
CA LYS A 125 -9.70 -14.80 23.57
C LYS A 125 -8.36 -14.05 23.61
N TRP A 126 -8.12 -13.21 22.59
CA TRP A 126 -6.88 -12.44 22.45
C TRP A 126 -7.26 -11.03 21.99
N LEU A 127 -6.81 -10.04 22.74
CA LEU A 127 -7.05 -8.64 22.41
C LEU A 127 -6.08 -8.17 21.31
N LEU A 128 -6.57 -7.35 20.39
CA LEU A 128 -5.73 -6.57 19.50
C LEU A 128 -5.06 -5.42 20.28
N CYS A 129 -3.93 -4.93 19.81
CA CYS A 129 -3.21 -3.82 20.46
C CYS A 129 -4.06 -2.55 20.63
N SER A 130 -5.04 -2.33 19.74
CA SER A 130 -6.02 -1.24 19.82
C SER A 130 -7.07 -1.42 20.93
N GLU A 131 -7.18 -2.60 21.50
CA GLU A 131 -8.21 -2.96 22.49
C GLU A 131 -7.68 -3.00 23.94
N TYR A 132 -6.37 -2.79 24.14
CA TYR A 132 -5.80 -2.83 25.50
C TYR A 132 -6.40 -1.79 26.46
N GLY A 133 -7.04 -0.75 25.96
CA GLY A 133 -7.79 0.21 26.77
C GLY A 133 -8.96 -0.38 27.56
N ILE A 134 -9.46 -1.55 27.16
CA ILE A 134 -10.57 -2.28 27.83
C ILE A 134 -10.11 -2.89 29.16
N LEU A 135 -8.81 -3.08 29.34
CA LEU A 135 -8.22 -3.68 30.55
C LEU A 135 -7.98 -2.69 31.70
N ARG A 136 -8.48 -1.47 31.62
CA ARG A 136 -8.34 -0.42 32.65
C ARG A 136 -9.54 -0.34 33.57
#